data_036b3e49f3e83dafcd08d0aae1e089e1
#
_entry.id   036b3e49f3e83dafcd08d0aae1e089e1
#
_cell.length_a   1.000
_cell.length_b   1.000
_cell.length_c   1.000
_cell.angle_alpha   90.00
_cell.angle_beta   90.00
_cell.angle_gamma   90.00
#
_symmetry.space_group_name_H-M   'P 1'
#
loop_
_entity.id
_entity.type
_entity.pdbx_description
1 polymer ?
#
loop_
_entity_poly.entity_id
_entity_poly.type
_entity_poly.pdbx_seq_one_letter_code
_entity_poly.pdbx_strand_id
1 'polypeptide(L)'
;MSNDRYTSPLSERYASREMQYIFSPDKKFKTWRRLWIALAEAENELGLLDENGNPAVTKEQIEELKSQADNINYDVAKEREKQVRHDVMSHVYAYGVQCPKAKGIIHLGATSCYVGDNTDVIIMTEALHLIRNKLINVIDELSRFAMKYKSQPTLAFTHFQPAQPTTVGKRATLWLQEFLMDLEDLDHVIDHMKLLGSKGTTG
;
A
#
# COMPACT_ATOMS: atom_id res chain seq x y z
N MET A 1 -12.34 16.44 21.23
CA MET A 1 -12.91 15.56 20.18
C MET A 1 -14.18 14.99 20.72
N SER A 2 -15.23 14.92 19.93
CA SER A 2 -16.52 14.37 20.33
C SER A 2 -16.42 12.84 20.43
N ASN A 3 -16.99 12.24 21.49
CA ASN A 3 -16.97 10.79 21.70
C ASN A 3 -18.24 10.10 21.15
N ASP A 4 -18.97 10.78 20.26
CA ASP A 4 -20.23 10.32 19.66
C ASP A 4 -20.05 9.69 18.26
N ARG A 5 -18.80 9.42 17.84
CA ARG A 5 -18.48 8.78 16.58
C ARG A 5 -17.66 7.53 16.80
N TYR A 6 -17.93 6.55 15.94
CA TYR A 6 -17.12 5.33 15.92
C TYR A 6 -15.69 5.64 15.51
N THR A 7 -14.73 5.08 16.25
CA THR A 7 -13.31 5.08 15.92
C THR A 7 -12.79 3.64 15.91
N SER A 8 -11.84 3.36 15.03
CA SER A 8 -11.29 2.01 14.93
C SER A 8 -10.19 1.80 15.97
N PRO A 9 -10.31 0.83 16.88
CA PRO A 9 -9.25 0.51 17.83
C PRO A 9 -7.97 0.00 17.13
N LEU A 10 -8.08 -0.56 15.93
CA LEU A 10 -6.91 -0.95 15.13
C LEU A 10 -6.04 0.26 14.81
N SER A 11 -6.63 1.37 14.35
CA SER A 11 -5.90 2.60 14.04
C SER A 11 -5.41 3.31 15.30
N GLU A 12 -6.24 3.41 16.35
CA GLU A 12 -5.92 4.23 17.51
C GLU A 12 -4.96 3.57 18.50
N ARG A 13 -5.02 2.23 18.63
CA ARG A 13 -4.34 1.50 19.71
C ARG A 13 -3.30 0.49 19.24
N TYR A 14 -3.50 -0.14 18.08
CA TYR A 14 -2.72 -1.31 17.68
C TYR A 14 -1.84 -1.10 16.45
N ALA A 15 -2.25 -0.28 15.50
CA ALA A 15 -1.43 0.00 14.32
C ALA A 15 -0.26 0.94 14.64
N SER A 16 0.92 0.63 14.11
CA SER A 16 2.05 1.55 14.17
C SER A 16 1.79 2.80 13.30
N ARG A 17 2.55 3.87 13.53
CA ARG A 17 2.43 5.10 12.72
C ARG A 17 2.72 4.85 11.25
N GLU A 18 3.68 3.98 10.95
CA GLU A 18 4.03 3.60 9.58
C GLU A 18 2.85 2.90 8.89
N MET A 19 2.22 1.93 9.57
CA MET A 19 1.07 1.21 9.04
C MET A 19 -0.12 2.15 8.82
N GLN A 20 -0.38 3.08 9.75
CA GLN A 20 -1.43 4.08 9.61
C GLN A 20 -1.17 5.01 8.42
N TYR A 21 0.09 5.39 8.18
CA TYR A 21 0.45 6.21 7.02
C TYR A 21 0.22 5.47 5.70
N ILE A 22 0.61 4.19 5.61
CA ILE A 22 0.41 3.36 4.41
C ILE A 22 -1.06 3.35 3.98
N PHE A 23 -2.00 3.30 4.93
CA PHE A 23 -3.45 3.32 4.65
C PHE A 23 -4.09 4.71 4.77
N SER A 24 -3.31 5.77 4.84
CA SER A 24 -3.83 7.13 4.96
C SER A 24 -4.35 7.69 3.63
N PRO A 25 -5.26 8.68 3.67
CA PRO A 25 -5.65 9.42 2.48
C PRO A 25 -4.47 10.06 1.74
N ASP A 26 -3.48 10.59 2.49
CA ASP A 26 -2.26 11.17 1.91
C ASP A 26 -1.52 10.16 1.03
N LYS A 27 -1.27 8.97 1.53
CA LYS A 27 -0.60 7.91 0.77
C LYS A 27 -1.43 7.51 -0.44
N LYS A 28 -2.75 7.31 -0.26
CA LYS A 28 -3.69 6.94 -1.32
C LYS A 28 -3.64 7.95 -2.48
N PHE A 29 -3.87 9.23 -2.20
CA PHE A 29 -4.00 10.22 -3.26
C PHE A 29 -2.66 10.63 -3.90
N LYS A 30 -1.56 10.57 -3.16
CA LYS A 30 -0.21 10.70 -3.73
C LYS A 30 0.11 9.54 -4.67
N THR A 31 -0.32 8.32 -4.35
CA THR A 31 -0.17 7.17 -5.23
C THR A 31 -1.01 7.32 -6.50
N TRP A 32 -2.24 7.84 -6.42
CA TRP A 32 -3.03 8.17 -7.60
C TRP A 32 -2.30 9.14 -8.53
N ARG A 33 -1.69 10.20 -8.01
CA ARG A 33 -0.92 11.14 -8.83
C ARG A 33 0.28 10.49 -9.50
N ARG A 34 0.99 9.62 -8.80
CA ARG A 34 2.11 8.85 -9.39
C ARG A 34 1.64 7.93 -10.51
N LEU A 35 0.48 7.30 -10.36
CA LEU A 35 -0.12 6.48 -11.42
C LEU A 35 -0.54 7.32 -12.63
N TRP A 36 -1.11 8.51 -12.43
CA TRP A 36 -1.40 9.42 -13.55
C TRP A 36 -0.14 9.95 -14.24
N ILE A 37 0.93 10.20 -13.51
CA ILE A 37 2.23 10.56 -14.08
C ILE A 37 2.77 9.41 -14.90
N ALA A 38 2.78 8.19 -14.37
CA ALA A 38 3.25 7.00 -15.09
C ALA A 38 2.43 6.72 -16.35
N LEU A 39 1.11 6.95 -16.31
CA LEU A 39 0.24 6.86 -17.49
C LEU A 39 0.67 7.88 -18.55
N ALA A 40 0.83 9.15 -18.18
CA ALA A 40 1.24 10.21 -19.10
C ALA A 40 2.65 9.96 -19.67
N GLU A 41 3.57 9.43 -18.86
CA GLU A 41 4.91 9.03 -19.33
C GLU A 41 4.83 7.91 -20.39
N ALA A 42 4.03 6.89 -20.13
CA ALA A 42 3.82 5.79 -21.08
C ALA A 42 3.16 6.27 -22.39
N GLU A 43 2.16 7.14 -22.31
CA GLU A 43 1.49 7.73 -23.47
C GLU A 43 2.44 8.60 -24.32
N ASN A 44 3.31 9.36 -23.66
CA ASN A 44 4.35 10.15 -24.34
C ASN A 44 5.39 9.25 -25.01
N GLU A 45 5.83 8.17 -24.34
CA GLU A 45 6.78 7.21 -24.88
C GLU A 45 6.22 6.45 -26.09
N LEU A 46 4.94 6.10 -26.06
CA LEU A 46 4.24 5.50 -27.20
C LEU A 46 4.04 6.45 -28.37
N GLY A 47 4.27 7.75 -28.17
CA GLY A 47 4.13 8.75 -29.23
C GLY A 47 2.69 8.94 -29.69
N LEU A 48 1.72 8.88 -28.75
CA LEU A 48 0.32 9.12 -29.09
C LEU A 48 0.12 10.52 -29.66
N LEU A 49 -0.69 10.59 -30.72
CA LEU A 49 -1.01 11.83 -31.42
C LEU A 49 -2.45 12.26 -31.14
N ASP A 50 -2.66 13.57 -31.13
CA ASP A 50 -3.99 14.19 -31.12
C ASP A 50 -4.66 14.17 -32.50
N GLU A 51 -5.87 14.70 -32.59
CA GLU A 51 -6.64 14.77 -33.85
C GLU A 51 -5.94 15.58 -34.97
N ASN A 52 -4.98 16.43 -34.60
CA ASN A 52 -4.24 17.29 -35.52
C ASN A 52 -2.85 16.72 -35.88
N GLY A 53 -2.50 15.56 -35.35
CA GLY A 53 -1.22 14.90 -35.56
C GLY A 53 -0.08 15.43 -34.68
N ASN A 54 -0.39 16.21 -33.62
CA ASN A 54 0.59 16.63 -32.63
C ASN A 54 0.69 15.61 -31.48
N PRO A 55 1.80 15.60 -30.72
CA PRO A 55 1.88 14.75 -29.50
C PRO A 55 0.73 15.04 -28.55
N ALA A 56 -0.06 14.02 -28.23
CA ALA A 56 -1.18 14.12 -27.30
C ALA A 56 -0.72 14.44 -25.87
N VAL A 57 0.46 13.93 -25.50
CA VAL A 57 1.10 14.15 -24.20
C VAL A 57 2.51 14.67 -24.41
N THR A 58 2.84 15.80 -23.77
CA THR A 58 4.16 16.43 -23.89
C THR A 58 4.98 16.29 -22.61
N LYS A 59 6.31 16.37 -22.74
CA LYS A 59 7.23 16.35 -21.61
C LYS A 59 6.97 17.51 -20.63
N GLU A 60 6.59 18.69 -21.15
CA GLU A 60 6.27 19.86 -20.32
C GLU A 60 5.07 19.59 -19.40
N GLN A 61 4.03 18.93 -19.92
CA GLN A 61 2.86 18.52 -19.15
C GLN A 61 3.23 17.51 -18.06
N ILE A 62 4.08 16.54 -18.39
CA ILE A 62 4.56 15.54 -17.42
C ILE A 62 5.34 16.21 -16.28
N GLU A 63 6.25 17.14 -16.59
CA GLU A 63 7.02 17.86 -15.58
C GLU A 63 6.12 18.75 -14.69
N GLU A 64 5.08 19.35 -15.25
CA GLU A 64 4.08 20.07 -14.46
C GLU A 64 3.37 19.13 -13.49
N LEU A 65 2.93 17.95 -13.92
CA LEU A 65 2.34 16.94 -13.04
C LEU A 65 3.30 16.55 -11.91
N LYS A 66 4.54 16.21 -12.24
CA LYS A 66 5.57 15.84 -11.26
C LYS A 66 5.78 16.91 -10.20
N SER A 67 5.77 18.18 -10.58
CA SER A 67 5.97 19.31 -9.67
C SER A 67 4.91 19.39 -8.56
N GLN A 68 3.73 18.86 -8.79
CA GLN A 68 2.58 18.88 -7.86
C GLN A 68 2.21 17.49 -7.32
N ALA A 69 3.03 16.46 -7.55
CA ALA A 69 2.71 15.07 -7.20
C ALA A 69 2.36 14.86 -5.71
N ASP A 70 3.03 15.56 -4.83
CA ASP A 70 2.87 15.41 -3.38
C ASP A 70 1.99 16.48 -2.72
N ASN A 71 1.56 17.49 -3.48
CA ASN A 71 0.77 18.63 -2.98
C ASN A 71 -0.74 18.40 -3.21
N ILE A 72 -1.39 17.61 -2.35
CA ILE A 72 -2.82 17.29 -2.50
C ILE A 72 -3.70 18.43 -2.02
N ASN A 73 -4.52 18.99 -2.90
CA ASN A 73 -5.53 20.00 -2.54
C ASN A 73 -6.85 19.33 -2.17
N TYR A 74 -6.96 18.94 -0.89
CA TYR A 74 -8.14 18.25 -0.35
C TYR A 74 -9.42 19.09 -0.40
N ASP A 75 -9.32 20.39 -0.17
CA ASP A 75 -10.49 21.26 -0.12
C ASP A 75 -11.15 21.38 -1.49
N VAL A 76 -10.35 21.58 -2.54
CA VAL A 76 -10.84 21.63 -3.93
C VAL A 76 -11.43 20.28 -4.34
N ALA A 77 -10.78 19.17 -4.01
CA ALA A 77 -11.27 17.84 -4.32
C ALA A 77 -12.61 17.57 -3.62
N LYS A 78 -12.71 17.86 -2.31
CA LYS A 78 -13.92 17.69 -1.50
C LYS A 78 -15.09 18.55 -1.99
N GLU A 79 -14.84 19.78 -2.36
CA GLU A 79 -15.90 20.66 -2.89
C GLU A 79 -16.38 20.16 -4.27
N ARG A 80 -15.45 19.73 -5.11
CA ARG A 80 -15.82 19.14 -6.41
C ARG A 80 -16.61 17.84 -6.28
N GLU A 81 -16.27 16.99 -5.30
CA GLU A 81 -16.97 15.73 -5.06
C GLU A 81 -18.43 15.93 -4.68
N LYS A 82 -18.79 16.98 -3.95
CA LYS A 82 -20.19 17.32 -3.67
C LYS A 82 -21.00 17.54 -4.94
N GLN A 83 -20.36 18.04 -6.01
CA GLN A 83 -21.01 18.34 -7.28
C GLN A 83 -21.13 17.11 -8.18
N VAL A 84 -20.02 16.35 -8.33
CA VAL A 84 -19.94 15.24 -9.29
C VAL A 84 -20.19 13.87 -8.66
N ARG A 85 -20.16 13.75 -7.34
CA ARG A 85 -20.35 12.50 -6.57
C ARG A 85 -19.43 11.36 -7.04
N HIS A 86 -18.19 11.70 -7.34
CA HIS A 86 -17.18 10.79 -7.84
C HIS A 86 -15.80 11.21 -7.38
N ASP A 87 -15.19 10.42 -6.52
CA ASP A 87 -13.90 10.71 -5.86
C ASP A 87 -12.75 10.88 -6.86
N VAL A 88 -12.55 9.92 -7.78
CA VAL A 88 -11.46 9.97 -8.76
C VAL A 88 -11.58 11.23 -9.62
N MET A 89 -12.77 11.53 -10.16
CA MET A 89 -12.98 12.72 -11.00
C MET A 89 -12.80 14.03 -10.22
N SER A 90 -13.08 14.02 -8.93
CA SER A 90 -12.84 15.16 -8.04
C SER A 90 -11.35 15.43 -7.85
N HIS A 91 -10.55 14.37 -7.70
CA HIS A 91 -9.09 14.47 -7.62
C HIS A 91 -8.44 14.79 -8.96
N VAL A 92 -8.96 14.29 -10.09
CA VAL A 92 -8.56 14.73 -11.45
C VAL A 92 -8.75 16.23 -11.60
N TYR A 93 -9.92 16.75 -11.22
CA TYR A 93 -10.21 18.17 -11.25
C TYR A 93 -9.26 18.98 -10.36
N ALA A 94 -9.07 18.57 -9.10
CA ALA A 94 -8.20 19.27 -8.15
C ALA A 94 -6.73 19.29 -8.65
N TYR A 95 -6.27 18.20 -9.26
CA TYR A 95 -4.94 18.15 -9.86
C TYR A 95 -4.83 19.06 -11.09
N GLY A 96 -5.84 19.06 -11.95
CA GLY A 96 -5.90 19.94 -13.12
C GLY A 96 -5.93 21.44 -12.79
N VAL A 97 -6.50 21.82 -11.62
CA VAL A 97 -6.43 23.21 -11.13
C VAL A 97 -4.98 23.61 -10.80
N GLN A 98 -4.19 22.68 -10.27
CA GLN A 98 -2.77 22.90 -9.96
C GLN A 98 -1.85 22.77 -11.19
N CYS A 99 -2.30 22.02 -12.20
CA CYS A 99 -1.53 21.71 -13.42
C CYS A 99 -2.33 22.12 -14.68
N PRO A 100 -2.47 23.43 -14.96
CA PRO A 100 -3.33 23.93 -16.04
C PRO A 100 -2.91 23.45 -17.44
N LYS A 101 -1.61 23.26 -17.70
CA LYS A 101 -1.10 22.74 -18.98
C LYS A 101 -1.41 21.26 -19.17
N ALA A 102 -1.33 20.49 -18.08
CA ALA A 102 -1.56 19.06 -18.11
C ALA A 102 -3.03 18.67 -17.85
N LYS A 103 -3.91 19.61 -17.56
CA LYS A 103 -5.30 19.36 -17.16
C LYS A 103 -6.04 18.39 -18.09
N GLY A 104 -5.80 18.49 -19.39
CA GLY A 104 -6.48 17.68 -20.42
C GLY A 104 -5.99 16.24 -20.55
N ILE A 105 -4.81 15.92 -20.00
CA ILE A 105 -4.20 14.60 -20.11
C ILE A 105 -4.25 13.79 -18.82
N ILE A 106 -4.67 14.38 -17.70
CA ILE A 106 -4.82 13.65 -16.46
C ILE A 106 -5.89 12.58 -16.63
N HIS A 107 -5.53 11.32 -16.38
CA HIS A 107 -6.45 10.20 -16.52
C HIS A 107 -6.89 9.88 -17.95
N LEU A 108 -6.12 10.29 -18.96
CA LEU A 108 -6.44 10.05 -20.36
C LEU A 108 -6.55 8.55 -20.65
N GLY A 109 -7.61 8.13 -21.33
CA GLY A 109 -7.86 6.73 -21.68
C GLY A 109 -8.06 5.75 -20.51
N ALA A 110 -7.99 6.21 -19.27
CA ALA A 110 -8.12 5.36 -18.10
C ALA A 110 -9.53 5.40 -17.49
N THR A 111 -9.84 4.41 -16.66
CA THR A 111 -11.03 4.38 -15.81
C THR A 111 -10.66 4.57 -14.34
N SER A 112 -11.64 4.81 -13.47
CA SER A 112 -11.43 4.98 -12.02
C SER A 112 -10.66 3.82 -11.40
N CYS A 113 -10.92 2.59 -11.84
CA CYS A 113 -10.23 1.39 -11.36
C CYS A 113 -8.73 1.39 -11.64
N TYR A 114 -8.26 2.13 -12.65
CA TYR A 114 -6.83 2.25 -12.92
C TYR A 114 -6.08 2.77 -11.69
N VAL A 115 -6.53 3.87 -11.10
CA VAL A 115 -5.87 4.41 -9.90
C VAL A 115 -6.34 3.71 -8.62
N GLY A 116 -7.62 3.34 -8.51
CA GLY A 116 -8.16 2.67 -7.34
C GLY A 116 -7.49 1.33 -7.08
N ASP A 117 -7.67 0.40 -7.99
CA ASP A 117 -7.24 -1.00 -7.81
C ASP A 117 -5.71 -1.14 -7.77
N ASN A 118 -4.99 -0.40 -8.64
CA ASN A 118 -3.53 -0.45 -8.61
C ASN A 118 -2.95 0.19 -7.34
N THR A 119 -3.58 1.25 -6.81
CA THR A 119 -3.18 1.82 -5.52
C THR A 119 -3.38 0.82 -4.40
N ASP A 120 -4.49 0.11 -4.36
CA ASP A 120 -4.75 -0.91 -3.33
C ASP A 120 -3.68 -2.00 -3.35
N VAL A 121 -3.28 -2.49 -4.52
CA VAL A 121 -2.16 -3.44 -4.65
C VAL A 121 -0.84 -2.85 -4.13
N ILE A 122 -0.52 -1.62 -4.50
CA ILE A 122 0.73 -0.95 -4.07
C ILE A 122 0.78 -0.81 -2.55
N ILE A 123 -0.28 -0.28 -1.93
CA ILE A 123 -0.30 -0.06 -0.48
C ILE A 123 -0.35 -1.38 0.31
N MET A 124 -1.07 -2.39 -0.18
CA MET A 124 -1.06 -3.73 0.41
C MET A 124 0.34 -4.35 0.35
N THR A 125 1.03 -4.24 -0.77
CA THR A 125 2.41 -4.73 -0.91
C THR A 125 3.36 -4.04 0.07
N GLU A 126 3.27 -2.72 0.20
CA GLU A 126 4.07 -1.97 1.18
C GLU A 126 3.75 -2.40 2.63
N ALA A 127 2.47 -2.62 2.95
CA ALA A 127 2.06 -3.10 4.26
C ALA A 127 2.59 -4.50 4.57
N LEU A 128 2.58 -5.41 3.58
CA LEU A 128 3.14 -6.75 3.72
C LEU A 128 4.66 -6.70 3.95
N HIS A 129 5.38 -5.84 3.24
CA HIS A 129 6.82 -5.64 3.51
C HIS A 129 7.10 -5.12 4.92
N LEU A 130 6.25 -4.24 5.46
CA LEU A 130 6.38 -3.78 6.84
C LEU A 130 6.16 -4.93 7.84
N ILE A 131 5.16 -5.77 7.61
CA ILE A 131 4.89 -6.97 8.42
C ILE A 131 6.05 -7.95 8.33
N ARG A 132 6.54 -8.22 7.12
CA ARG A 132 7.69 -9.08 6.87
C ARG A 132 8.91 -8.68 7.70
N ASN A 133 9.26 -7.40 7.68
CA ASN A 133 10.39 -6.89 8.46
C ASN A 133 10.20 -7.09 9.97
N LYS A 134 8.98 -6.91 10.48
CA LYS A 134 8.65 -7.17 11.89
C LYS A 134 8.73 -8.66 12.22
N LEU A 135 8.26 -9.52 11.33
CA LEU A 135 8.31 -10.98 11.49
C LEU A 135 9.77 -11.47 11.54
N ILE A 136 10.63 -10.99 10.65
CA ILE A 136 12.08 -11.30 10.68
C ILE A 136 12.71 -10.91 12.02
N ASN A 137 12.36 -9.75 12.57
CA ASN A 137 12.87 -9.33 13.87
C ASN A 137 12.40 -10.28 15.00
N VAL A 138 11.15 -10.73 14.96
CA VAL A 138 10.62 -11.70 15.93
C VAL A 138 11.35 -13.04 15.81
N ILE A 139 11.58 -13.52 14.59
CA ILE A 139 12.32 -14.76 14.31
C ILE A 139 13.75 -14.67 14.87
N ASP A 140 14.47 -13.55 14.62
CA ASP A 140 15.83 -13.36 15.12
C ASP A 140 15.87 -13.34 16.66
N GLU A 141 15.03 -12.55 17.32
CA GLU A 141 14.97 -12.48 18.77
C GLU A 141 14.58 -13.83 19.42
N LEU A 142 13.61 -14.53 18.83
CA LEU A 142 13.19 -15.84 19.31
C LEU A 142 14.27 -16.90 19.10
N SER A 143 15.02 -16.82 18.00
CA SER A 143 16.19 -17.67 17.74
C SER A 143 17.29 -17.48 18.80
N ARG A 144 17.62 -16.23 19.12
CA ARG A 144 18.59 -15.89 20.20
C ARG A 144 18.10 -16.40 21.55
N PHE A 145 16.81 -16.24 21.84
CA PHE A 145 16.19 -16.77 23.06
C PHE A 145 16.30 -18.29 23.11
N ALA A 146 15.94 -19.00 22.04
CA ALA A 146 16.04 -20.46 21.95
C ALA A 146 17.46 -20.95 22.19
N MET A 147 18.45 -20.32 21.59
CA MET A 147 19.87 -20.65 21.79
C MET A 147 20.34 -20.38 23.23
N LYS A 148 19.95 -19.25 23.82
CA LYS A 148 20.29 -18.91 25.21
C LYS A 148 19.79 -19.96 26.21
N TYR A 149 18.57 -20.47 26.01
CA TYR A 149 17.91 -21.39 26.93
C TYR A 149 17.86 -22.84 26.44
N LYS A 150 18.69 -23.22 25.48
CA LYS A 150 18.74 -24.56 24.90
C LYS A 150 18.97 -25.68 25.92
N SER A 151 19.68 -25.40 26.99
CA SER A 151 20.00 -26.34 28.05
C SER A 151 19.19 -26.14 29.35
N GLN A 152 18.27 -25.15 29.39
CA GLN A 152 17.44 -24.89 30.55
C GLN A 152 16.32 -25.92 30.64
N PRO A 153 16.30 -26.83 31.64
CA PRO A 153 15.27 -27.85 31.74
C PRO A 153 13.93 -27.25 32.15
N THR A 154 12.87 -27.83 31.63
CA THR A 154 11.48 -27.52 31.99
C THR A 154 10.62 -28.75 31.83
N LEU A 155 9.48 -28.81 32.54
CA LEU A 155 8.53 -29.90 32.44
C LEU A 155 7.59 -29.68 31.24
N ALA A 156 7.46 -30.69 30.38
CA ALA A 156 6.40 -30.75 29.37
C ALA A 156 5.13 -31.35 29.96
N PHE A 157 4.00 -30.96 29.35
CA PHE A 157 2.67 -31.43 29.69
C PHE A 157 1.99 -32.02 28.47
N THR A 158 1.15 -33.05 28.71
CA THR A 158 0.23 -33.60 27.71
C THR A 158 -1.10 -33.91 28.40
N HIS A 159 -2.22 -33.60 27.78
CA HIS A 159 -3.54 -33.74 28.37
C HIS A 159 -3.66 -33.13 29.79
N PHE A 160 -3.05 -31.95 29.99
CA PHE A 160 -2.98 -31.24 31.28
C PHE A 160 -2.28 -32.02 32.42
N GLN A 161 -1.49 -33.04 32.06
CA GLN A 161 -0.73 -33.85 33.01
C GLN A 161 0.78 -33.69 32.75
N PRO A 162 1.61 -33.77 33.79
CA PRO A 162 3.06 -33.85 33.65
C PRO A 162 3.47 -35.01 32.75
N ALA A 163 4.33 -34.73 31.76
CA ALA A 163 4.84 -35.69 30.81
C ALA A 163 6.37 -35.88 31.01
N GLN A 164 7.15 -35.41 30.05
CA GLN A 164 8.60 -35.60 30.01
C GLN A 164 9.34 -34.27 30.25
N PRO A 165 10.55 -34.30 30.80
CA PRO A 165 11.46 -33.17 30.77
C PRO A 165 11.78 -32.74 29.33
N THR A 166 11.83 -31.44 29.11
CA THR A 166 12.28 -30.81 27.86
C THR A 166 13.11 -29.58 28.20
N THR A 167 13.43 -28.74 27.24
CA THR A 167 14.11 -27.48 27.50
C THR A 167 13.29 -26.26 27.06
N VAL A 168 13.53 -25.15 27.71
CA VAL A 168 12.90 -23.87 27.35
C VAL A 168 13.23 -23.48 25.92
N GLY A 169 14.50 -23.65 25.51
CA GLY A 169 14.93 -23.38 24.15
C GLY A 169 14.21 -24.24 23.11
N LYS A 170 14.06 -25.57 23.39
CA LYS A 170 13.31 -26.48 22.51
C LYS A 170 11.85 -26.04 22.36
N ARG A 171 11.20 -25.59 23.41
CA ARG A 171 9.83 -25.08 23.34
C ARG A 171 9.74 -23.85 22.45
N ALA A 172 10.70 -22.93 22.54
CA ALA A 172 10.77 -21.74 21.67
C ALA A 172 10.96 -22.11 20.18
N THR A 173 11.66 -23.20 19.86
CA THR A 173 11.84 -23.62 18.46
C THR A 173 10.54 -24.08 17.79
N LEU A 174 9.52 -24.48 18.54
CA LEU A 174 8.21 -24.83 17.97
C LEU A 174 7.52 -23.56 17.41
N TRP A 175 7.52 -22.49 18.18
CA TRP A 175 6.99 -21.18 17.71
C TRP A 175 7.84 -20.62 16.58
N LEU A 176 9.16 -20.75 16.67
CA LEU A 176 10.08 -20.34 15.62
C LEU A 176 9.81 -21.02 14.28
N GLN A 177 9.50 -22.33 14.32
CA GLN A 177 9.14 -23.09 13.12
C GLN A 177 7.88 -22.56 12.46
N GLU A 178 6.84 -22.24 13.23
CA GLU A 178 5.60 -21.65 12.72
C GLU A 178 5.86 -20.28 12.07
N PHE A 179 6.61 -19.39 12.71
CA PHE A 179 6.97 -18.09 12.12
C PHE A 179 7.84 -18.21 10.86
N LEU A 180 8.67 -19.23 10.73
CA LEU A 180 9.42 -19.47 9.50
C LEU A 180 8.48 -19.90 8.36
N MET A 181 7.50 -20.74 8.64
CA MET A 181 6.47 -21.11 7.66
C MET A 181 5.63 -19.89 7.24
N ASP A 182 5.21 -19.07 8.22
CA ASP A 182 4.49 -17.82 7.96
C ASP A 182 5.32 -16.85 7.09
N LEU A 183 6.65 -16.79 7.28
CA LEU A 183 7.55 -15.97 6.46
C LEU A 183 7.63 -16.47 5.02
N GLU A 184 7.70 -17.78 4.80
CA GLU A 184 7.68 -18.41 3.47
C GLU A 184 6.37 -18.09 2.74
N ASP A 185 5.22 -18.23 3.41
CA ASP A 185 3.90 -17.91 2.86
C ASP A 185 3.78 -16.42 2.54
N LEU A 186 4.27 -15.55 3.41
CA LEU A 186 4.26 -14.10 3.21
C LEU A 186 5.13 -13.69 2.01
N ASP A 187 6.31 -14.24 1.88
CA ASP A 187 7.21 -14.00 0.73
C ASP A 187 6.55 -14.48 -0.57
N HIS A 188 5.92 -15.65 -0.55
CA HIS A 188 5.18 -16.15 -1.70
C HIS A 188 4.06 -15.18 -2.13
N VAL A 189 3.28 -14.66 -1.19
CA VAL A 189 2.21 -13.68 -1.51
C VAL A 189 2.79 -12.40 -2.09
N ILE A 190 3.85 -11.85 -1.49
CA ILE A 190 4.49 -10.62 -1.97
C ILE A 190 5.02 -10.78 -3.41
N ASP A 191 5.70 -11.88 -3.69
CA ASP A 191 6.30 -12.16 -5.00
C ASP A 191 5.24 -12.36 -6.11
N HIS A 192 4.02 -12.75 -5.73
CA HIS A 192 2.93 -13.00 -6.67
C HIS A 192 1.91 -11.86 -6.76
N MET A 193 2.04 -10.81 -5.96
CA MET A 193 1.21 -9.61 -6.09
C MET A 193 1.54 -8.86 -7.37
N LYS A 194 0.52 -8.66 -8.22
CA LYS A 194 0.66 -7.99 -9.52
C LYS A 194 -0.32 -6.83 -9.63
N LEU A 195 0.11 -5.77 -10.29
CA LEU A 195 -0.76 -4.68 -10.66
C LEU A 195 -1.85 -5.16 -11.62
N LEU A 196 -3.01 -4.55 -11.53
CA LEU A 196 -4.15 -4.84 -12.41
C LEU A 196 -4.06 -4.13 -13.76
N GLY A 197 -3.20 -3.13 -13.86
CA GLY A 197 -2.98 -2.36 -15.09
C GLY A 197 -4.15 -1.45 -15.46
N SER A 198 -4.20 -1.05 -16.73
CA SER A 198 -5.29 -0.25 -17.31
C SER A 198 -6.16 -1.13 -18.20
N LYS A 199 -7.46 -1.21 -17.88
CA LYS A 199 -8.39 -2.17 -18.53
C LYS A 199 -9.53 -1.51 -19.29
N GLY A 200 -9.64 -0.20 -19.28
CA GLY A 200 -10.80 0.50 -19.82
C GLY A 200 -12.08 0.21 -19.03
N THR A 201 -13.26 0.51 -19.61
CA THR A 201 -14.56 0.40 -18.92
C THR A 201 -15.10 -1.03 -18.86
N THR A 202 -14.58 -1.93 -19.61
CA THR A 202 -15.09 -3.31 -19.76
C THR A 202 -14.17 -4.37 -19.13
N GLY A 203 -13.05 -3.99 -18.64
CA GLY A 203 -12.10 -4.86 -17.96
C GLY A 203 -11.13 -5.57 -18.89
#